data_4f5e9d2fec863e6bd6b4adec6b4080cc
#
_entry.id   4f5e9d2fec863e6bd6b4adec6b4080cc
#
_cell.length_a   1.000
_cell.length_b   1.000
_cell.length_c   1.000
_cell.angle_alpha   90.00
_cell.angle_beta   90.00
_cell.angle_gamma   90.00
#
_symmetry.space_group_name_H-M   'P 1'
#
loop_
_entity.id
_entity.type
_entity.pdbx_description
1 polymer ?
#
loop_
_entity_poly.entity_id
_entity_poly.type
_entity_poly.pdbx_seq_one_letter_code
_entity_poly.pdbx_strand_id
1 'polypeptide(L)'
;MSQGNPQRIVDPHMHWFDVSNPYKYAHKTSYLPENYRADAEGFNIVGVVHIEAHWDPKDRVGETRWLRSVADSKKDGGLLKAIAGEADLSADNLDETLDGHARFRELRSIRHIVNFLGDHRANWWAAQGYAEKPGWIADQDYLENPKWVAGFPRLARYGFGFEFMAFSNHMHAMAKLAQQNPGIPIFIEHAGMPFDHTPEGIAAWRDGMRALAEAPNVVCKISGLGNTIPKWTEASIRRYVLDAIELFGVDRCMFASNFPTDKPFSTMRAVWEAFFSITKGFSESERDKLFAANAIRHYRLGL
;
A
#
# COMPACT_ATOMS: atom_id res chain seq x y z
N MET A 1 -27.02 6.67 25.46
CA MET A 1 -26.16 6.57 24.29
C MET A 1 -25.65 5.14 24.28
N SER A 2 -26.13 4.29 23.38
CA SER A 2 -25.62 2.90 23.25
C SER A 2 -24.15 3.01 22.84
N GLN A 3 -23.25 2.46 23.66
CA GLN A 3 -21.88 2.21 23.23
C GLN A 3 -21.96 1.14 22.13
N GLY A 4 -22.20 1.57 20.89
CA GLY A 4 -22.05 0.68 19.74
C GLY A 4 -20.65 0.11 19.77
N ASN A 5 -20.53 -1.17 19.42
CA ASN A 5 -19.22 -1.82 19.31
C ASN A 5 -18.30 -0.96 18.42
N PRO A 6 -17.09 -0.56 18.86
CA PRO A 6 -16.26 0.35 18.08
C PRO A 6 -15.97 -0.28 16.71
N GLN A 7 -16.02 0.57 15.64
CA GLN A 7 -15.74 0.15 14.26
C GLN A 7 -14.49 -0.73 14.22
N ARG A 8 -14.63 -1.97 13.74
CA ARG A 8 -13.46 -2.81 13.51
C ARG A 8 -12.65 -2.28 12.35
N ILE A 9 -11.33 -2.38 12.48
CA ILE A 9 -10.38 -1.91 11.49
C ILE A 9 -9.40 -3.04 11.16
N VAL A 10 -9.22 -3.32 9.89
CA VAL A 10 -8.04 -4.00 9.38
C VAL A 10 -7.21 -2.96 8.67
N ASP A 11 -5.94 -2.81 9.07
CA ASP A 11 -5.03 -1.85 8.44
C ASP A 11 -4.22 -2.56 7.33
N PRO A 12 -4.60 -2.41 6.04
CA PRO A 12 -3.99 -3.16 4.95
C PRO A 12 -2.71 -2.52 4.38
N HIS A 13 -2.13 -1.53 5.08
CA HIS A 13 -0.87 -0.94 4.68
C HIS A 13 -0.18 -0.29 5.88
N MET A 14 0.75 -1.01 6.46
CA MET A 14 1.64 -0.52 7.50
C MET A 14 3.00 -1.22 7.41
N HIS A 15 3.99 -0.74 8.14
CA HIS A 15 5.34 -1.29 8.14
C HIS A 15 5.84 -1.49 9.57
N TRP A 16 6.43 -2.63 9.85
CA TRP A 16 7.32 -2.84 10.99
C TRP A 16 8.74 -2.99 10.48
N PHE A 17 9.68 -2.47 11.20
CA PHE A 17 11.11 -2.69 10.94
C PHE A 17 11.92 -2.53 12.21
N ASP A 18 13.02 -3.29 12.28
CA ASP A 18 14.03 -3.22 13.34
C ASP A 18 15.34 -2.78 12.72
N VAL A 19 15.89 -1.65 13.18
CA VAL A 19 17.14 -1.08 12.65
C VAL A 19 18.36 -1.99 12.81
N SER A 20 18.26 -3.06 13.59
CA SER A 20 19.29 -4.10 13.68
C SER A 20 19.32 -5.03 12.47
N ASN A 21 18.28 -5.01 11.62
CA ASN A 21 18.18 -5.81 10.42
C ASN A 21 18.76 -5.07 9.19
N PRO A 22 19.14 -5.81 8.13
CA PRO A 22 19.83 -5.25 6.97
C PRO A 22 18.84 -4.61 5.97
N TYR A 23 18.29 -3.45 6.31
CA TYR A 23 17.46 -2.67 5.40
C TYR A 23 18.31 -1.87 4.41
N LYS A 24 17.84 -1.75 3.16
CA LYS A 24 18.49 -0.96 2.10
C LYS A 24 18.67 0.49 2.50
N TYR A 25 17.68 1.06 3.19
CA TYR A 25 17.74 2.42 3.72
C TYR A 25 17.90 2.38 5.23
N ALA A 26 18.80 3.20 5.76
CA ALA A 26 18.98 3.32 7.20
C ALA A 26 17.76 4.03 7.82
N HIS A 27 16.89 3.24 8.44
CA HIS A 27 15.90 3.78 9.35
C HIS A 27 16.60 4.33 10.59
N LYS A 28 16.15 5.47 11.11
CA LYS A 28 16.77 6.09 12.29
C LYS A 28 16.42 5.39 13.60
N THR A 29 15.24 4.82 13.66
CA THR A 29 14.69 4.14 14.84
C THR A 29 13.82 2.97 14.41
N SER A 30 13.81 1.89 15.20
CA SER A 30 12.91 0.77 14.97
C SER A 30 11.45 1.18 15.15
N TYR A 31 10.57 0.54 14.40
CA TYR A 31 9.12 0.62 14.57
C TYR A 31 8.57 -0.79 14.62
N LEU A 32 8.27 -1.25 15.84
CA LEU A 32 7.91 -2.62 16.16
C LEU A 32 6.41 -2.71 16.52
N PRO A 33 5.87 -3.91 16.70
CA PRO A 33 4.44 -4.08 17.04
C PRO A 33 3.97 -3.28 18.26
N GLU A 34 4.80 -3.10 19.28
CA GLU A 34 4.48 -2.26 20.45
C GLU A 34 4.33 -0.78 20.09
N ASN A 35 5.18 -0.27 19.18
CA ASN A 35 5.07 1.11 18.71
C ASN A 35 3.77 1.33 17.92
N TYR A 36 3.45 0.37 17.04
CA TYR A 36 2.20 0.41 16.29
C TYR A 36 0.98 0.39 17.21
N ARG A 37 0.95 -0.50 18.22
CA ARG A 37 -0.16 -0.55 19.19
C ARG A 37 -0.30 0.74 19.99
N ALA A 38 0.81 1.38 20.35
CA ALA A 38 0.77 2.67 21.03
C ALA A 38 0.18 3.77 20.14
N ASP A 39 0.59 3.84 18.85
CA ASP A 39 0.02 4.80 17.89
C ASP A 39 -1.46 4.50 17.60
N ALA A 40 -1.87 3.24 17.64
CA ALA A 40 -3.24 2.76 17.38
C ALA A 40 -4.16 2.79 18.62
N GLU A 41 -3.70 3.30 19.75
CA GLU A 41 -4.46 3.32 20.99
C GLU A 41 -5.84 3.99 20.82
N GLY A 42 -6.88 3.30 21.30
CA GLY A 42 -8.27 3.75 21.19
C GLY A 42 -8.99 3.32 19.92
N PHE A 43 -8.32 2.62 18.99
CA PHE A 43 -8.94 2.02 17.80
C PHE A 43 -9.04 0.51 17.92
N ASN A 44 -10.08 -0.07 17.35
CA ASN A 44 -10.31 -1.53 17.32
C ASN A 44 -9.61 -2.14 16.09
N ILE A 45 -8.25 -2.17 16.11
CA ILE A 45 -7.47 -2.82 15.07
C ILE A 45 -7.50 -4.33 15.29
N VAL A 46 -8.10 -5.07 14.36
CA VAL A 46 -8.26 -6.54 14.44
C VAL A 46 -7.24 -7.30 13.58
N GLY A 47 -6.50 -6.60 12.73
CA GLY A 47 -5.46 -7.19 11.90
C GLY A 47 -4.73 -6.15 11.07
N VAL A 48 -3.51 -6.50 10.63
CA VAL A 48 -2.70 -5.67 9.75
C VAL A 48 -2.17 -6.48 8.58
N VAL A 49 -1.95 -5.81 7.44
CA VAL A 49 -1.13 -6.30 6.34
C VAL A 49 0.17 -5.51 6.33
N HIS A 50 1.26 -6.21 6.54
CA HIS A 50 2.58 -5.60 6.46
C HIS A 50 3.01 -5.47 5.00
N ILE A 51 3.44 -4.28 4.61
CA ILE A 51 4.03 -4.04 3.29
C ILE A 51 5.54 -3.94 3.44
N GLU A 52 6.30 -4.54 2.53
CA GLU A 52 7.77 -4.54 2.57
C GLU A 52 8.34 -3.14 2.86
N ALA A 53 9.46 -3.07 3.59
CA ALA A 53 10.08 -1.84 4.06
C ALA A 53 11.54 -1.70 3.60
N HIS A 54 11.86 -2.16 2.38
CA HIS A 54 13.18 -2.05 1.75
C HIS A 54 14.29 -2.87 2.44
N TRP A 55 14.02 -4.14 2.70
CA TRP A 55 15.03 -5.11 3.15
C TRP A 55 16.21 -5.21 2.16
N ASP A 56 17.31 -5.83 2.58
CA ASP A 56 18.49 -6.07 1.73
C ASP A 56 18.09 -6.79 0.43
N PRO A 57 18.31 -6.18 -0.75
CA PRO A 57 17.98 -6.80 -2.03
C PRO A 57 18.77 -8.10 -2.32
N LYS A 58 19.80 -8.41 -1.53
CA LYS A 58 20.52 -9.68 -1.61
C LYS A 58 19.79 -10.83 -0.90
N ASP A 59 18.85 -10.52 -0.02
CA ASP A 59 17.99 -11.49 0.69
C ASP A 59 16.53 -11.01 0.70
N ARG A 60 15.90 -10.95 -0.46
CA ARG A 60 14.54 -10.41 -0.64
C ARG A 60 13.47 -11.12 0.19
N VAL A 61 13.72 -12.37 0.62
CA VAL A 61 12.82 -13.15 1.49
C VAL A 61 13.10 -12.89 2.99
N GLY A 62 14.18 -12.22 3.31
CA GLY A 62 14.64 -12.01 4.69
C GLY A 62 13.60 -11.30 5.55
N GLU A 63 12.96 -10.25 5.04
CA GLU A 63 11.92 -9.53 5.77
C GLU A 63 10.70 -10.41 6.06
N THR A 64 10.23 -11.20 5.09
CA THR A 64 9.13 -12.16 5.30
C THR A 64 9.47 -13.17 6.40
N ARG A 65 10.70 -13.67 6.42
CA ARG A 65 11.20 -14.58 7.45
C ARG A 65 11.24 -13.92 8.82
N TRP A 66 11.71 -12.70 8.90
CA TRP A 66 11.74 -11.93 10.13
C TRP A 66 10.34 -11.67 10.68
N LEU A 67 9.41 -11.20 9.83
CA LEU A 67 8.01 -10.95 10.21
C LEU A 67 7.34 -12.24 10.72
N ARG A 68 7.63 -13.38 10.09
CA ARG A 68 7.13 -14.66 10.59
C ARG A 68 7.66 -14.95 11.99
N SER A 69 8.93 -14.66 12.29
CA SER A 69 9.49 -14.84 13.62
C SER A 69 8.85 -13.92 14.66
N VAL A 70 8.48 -12.69 14.26
CA VAL A 70 7.72 -11.75 15.11
C VAL A 70 6.34 -12.33 15.46
N ALA A 71 5.63 -12.87 14.47
CA ALA A 71 4.32 -13.50 14.67
C ALA A 71 4.43 -14.77 15.56
N ASP A 72 5.44 -15.63 15.31
CA ASP A 72 5.67 -16.84 16.11
C ASP A 72 5.96 -16.53 17.58
N SER A 73 6.68 -15.44 17.83
CA SER A 73 6.95 -14.96 19.18
C SER A 73 5.74 -14.34 19.89
N LYS A 74 4.62 -14.16 19.18
CA LYS A 74 3.39 -13.49 19.63
C LYS A 74 3.59 -12.03 20.07
N LYS A 75 4.72 -11.42 19.74
CA LYS A 75 5.01 -10.01 20.08
C LYS A 75 4.07 -9.05 19.35
N ASP A 76 3.56 -9.46 18.19
CA ASP A 76 2.56 -8.71 17.42
C ASP A 76 1.16 -8.73 18.04
N GLY A 77 0.90 -9.56 19.07
CA GLY A 77 -0.43 -9.75 19.67
C GLY A 77 -1.42 -10.42 18.73
N GLY A 78 -0.93 -11.12 17.69
CA GLY A 78 -1.74 -11.76 16.66
C GLY A 78 -2.29 -10.79 15.61
N LEU A 79 -1.72 -9.60 15.49
CA LEU A 79 -2.16 -8.58 14.52
C LEU A 79 -1.73 -8.90 13.09
N LEU A 80 -0.55 -9.50 12.87
CA LEU A 80 -0.06 -9.82 11.53
C LEU A 80 -0.96 -10.85 10.85
N LYS A 81 -1.65 -10.45 9.78
CA LYS A 81 -2.57 -11.33 9.03
C LYS A 81 -2.06 -11.64 7.63
N ALA A 82 -1.34 -10.70 7.03
CA ALA A 82 -0.73 -10.89 5.72
C ALA A 82 0.56 -10.08 5.57
N ILE A 83 1.33 -10.46 4.57
CA ILE A 83 2.59 -9.82 4.18
C ILE A 83 2.56 -9.57 2.67
N ALA A 84 2.95 -8.38 2.26
CA ALA A 84 3.41 -8.08 0.92
C ALA A 84 4.95 -8.13 0.94
N GLY A 85 5.53 -9.12 0.28
CA GLY A 85 6.98 -9.29 0.18
C GLY A 85 7.58 -8.50 -0.98
N GLU A 86 8.90 -8.33 -0.99
CA GLU A 86 9.61 -7.65 -2.07
C GLU A 86 10.11 -8.65 -3.10
N ALA A 87 9.89 -8.36 -4.40
CA ALA A 87 10.56 -9.07 -5.48
C ALA A 87 10.72 -8.17 -6.71
N ASP A 88 11.89 -8.20 -7.31
CA ASP A 88 12.13 -7.59 -8.61
C ASP A 88 11.62 -8.52 -9.72
N LEU A 89 10.52 -8.13 -10.36
CA LEU A 89 9.88 -8.96 -11.38
C LEU A 89 10.73 -9.09 -12.67
N SER A 90 11.80 -8.30 -12.82
CA SER A 90 12.75 -8.40 -13.91
C SER A 90 13.99 -9.25 -13.59
N ALA A 91 14.14 -9.72 -12.34
CA ALA A 91 15.31 -10.46 -11.91
C ALA A 91 15.38 -11.86 -12.53
N ASP A 92 16.58 -12.32 -12.86
CA ASP A 92 16.80 -13.67 -13.42
C ASP A 92 16.41 -14.77 -12.42
N ASN A 93 16.55 -14.52 -11.11
CA ASN A 93 16.18 -15.43 -10.02
C ASN A 93 14.76 -15.17 -9.44
N LEU A 94 13.87 -14.56 -10.21
CA LEU A 94 12.50 -14.23 -9.75
C LEU A 94 11.77 -15.47 -9.22
N ASP A 95 11.79 -16.60 -9.92
CA ASP A 95 11.08 -17.81 -9.48
C ASP A 95 11.62 -18.32 -8.13
N GLU A 96 12.94 -18.26 -7.91
CA GLU A 96 13.54 -18.64 -6.62
C GLU A 96 13.05 -17.72 -5.49
N THR A 97 12.94 -16.41 -5.74
CA THR A 97 12.42 -15.44 -4.78
C THR A 97 10.95 -15.71 -4.46
N LEU A 98 10.12 -15.96 -5.50
CA LEU A 98 8.71 -16.25 -5.31
C LEU A 98 8.48 -17.60 -4.60
N ASP A 99 9.26 -18.64 -4.93
CA ASP A 99 9.26 -19.92 -4.21
C ASP A 99 9.66 -19.74 -2.74
N GLY A 100 10.65 -18.87 -2.47
CA GLY A 100 11.06 -18.52 -1.12
C GLY A 100 9.92 -17.90 -0.31
N HIS A 101 9.22 -16.93 -0.88
CA HIS A 101 8.06 -16.27 -0.28
C HIS A 101 6.87 -17.23 -0.09
N ALA A 102 6.63 -18.13 -1.03
CA ALA A 102 5.50 -19.08 -1.00
C ALA A 102 5.55 -20.07 0.18
N ARG A 103 6.70 -20.20 0.86
CA ARG A 103 6.85 -21.01 2.07
C ARG A 103 6.15 -20.39 3.28
N PHE A 104 5.75 -19.13 3.20
CA PHE A 104 5.12 -18.39 4.29
C PHE A 104 3.65 -18.19 4.00
N ARG A 105 2.80 -18.81 4.83
CA ARG A 105 1.34 -18.78 4.65
C ARG A 105 0.71 -17.39 4.74
N GLU A 106 1.40 -16.44 5.34
CA GLU A 106 0.95 -15.06 5.48
C GLU A 106 1.19 -14.23 4.20
N LEU A 107 2.04 -14.70 3.28
CA LEU A 107 2.28 -13.95 2.05
C LEU A 107 1.04 -13.92 1.17
N ARG A 108 0.70 -12.72 0.68
CA ARG A 108 -0.48 -12.49 -0.15
C ARG A 108 -0.18 -11.73 -1.42
N SER A 109 0.81 -10.88 -1.38
CA SER A 109 1.16 -10.02 -2.51
C SER A 109 2.66 -9.77 -2.58
N ILE A 110 3.09 -9.26 -3.71
CA ILE A 110 4.45 -8.80 -3.96
C ILE A 110 4.41 -7.31 -4.22
N ARG A 111 5.35 -6.56 -3.64
CA ARG A 111 5.62 -5.18 -4.02
C ARG A 111 6.96 -5.08 -4.74
N HIS A 112 6.96 -4.37 -5.85
CA HIS A 112 8.13 -3.81 -6.47
C HIS A 112 7.82 -2.34 -6.77
N ILE A 113 8.62 -1.42 -6.24
CA ILE A 113 8.38 0.01 -6.44
C ILE A 113 8.69 0.37 -7.88
N VAL A 114 7.66 0.82 -8.59
CA VAL A 114 7.72 1.17 -10.02
C VAL A 114 7.45 2.65 -10.27
N ASN A 115 7.50 3.47 -9.24
CA ASN A 115 7.29 4.92 -9.31
C ASN A 115 8.40 5.61 -10.12
N PHE A 116 8.28 5.64 -11.41
CA PHE A 116 9.20 6.35 -12.28
C PHE A 116 8.63 7.69 -12.74
N LEU A 117 9.39 8.76 -12.58
CA LEU A 117 8.95 10.11 -12.94
C LEU A 117 9.37 10.53 -14.35
N GLY A 118 10.35 9.84 -14.93
CA GLY A 118 10.95 10.22 -16.20
C GLY A 118 11.69 11.56 -16.13
N ASP A 119 12.17 12.02 -17.27
CA ASP A 119 12.93 13.27 -17.39
C ASP A 119 12.06 14.51 -17.15
N HIS A 120 10.74 14.40 -17.38
CA HIS A 120 9.82 15.52 -17.23
C HIS A 120 9.73 16.07 -15.79
N ARG A 121 10.19 15.29 -14.81
CA ARG A 121 10.14 15.64 -13.39
C ARG A 121 11.41 15.23 -12.66
N ALA A 122 12.53 15.25 -13.34
CA ALA A 122 13.84 14.79 -12.85
C ALA A 122 14.22 15.36 -11.49
N ASN A 123 13.71 16.52 -11.09
CA ASN A 123 13.98 17.19 -9.83
C ASN A 123 12.71 17.45 -9.00
N TRP A 124 11.60 16.74 -9.27
CA TRP A 124 10.36 16.95 -8.54
C TRP A 124 10.57 16.82 -7.01
N TRP A 125 11.35 15.84 -6.58
CA TRP A 125 11.64 15.62 -5.16
C TRP A 125 12.36 16.80 -4.51
N ALA A 126 13.24 17.49 -5.23
CA ALA A 126 13.92 18.69 -4.72
C ALA A 126 12.90 19.83 -4.49
N ALA A 127 11.93 19.99 -5.38
CA ALA A 127 10.83 20.95 -5.21
C ALA A 127 9.92 20.61 -4.01
N GLN A 128 9.89 19.32 -3.60
CA GLN A 128 9.19 18.87 -2.39
C GLN A 128 10.06 18.93 -1.12
N GLY A 129 11.28 19.44 -1.22
CA GLY A 129 12.19 19.62 -0.08
C GLY A 129 13.05 18.39 0.26
N TYR A 130 13.08 17.38 -0.60
CA TYR A 130 14.00 16.25 -0.45
C TYR A 130 15.40 16.63 -0.94
N ALA A 131 16.43 16.39 -0.11
CA ALA A 131 17.82 16.66 -0.46
C ALA A 131 18.36 15.70 -1.54
N GLU A 132 17.83 14.46 -1.58
CA GLU A 132 18.18 13.40 -2.50
C GLU A 132 16.93 12.74 -3.05
N LYS A 133 17.06 11.99 -4.16
CA LYS A 133 15.95 11.20 -4.72
C LYS A 133 15.45 10.19 -3.68
N PRO A 134 14.18 10.26 -3.28
CA PRO A 134 13.63 9.31 -2.34
C PRO A 134 13.71 7.86 -2.88
N GLY A 135 13.95 6.92 -1.98
CA GLY A 135 14.09 5.51 -2.36
C GLY A 135 12.82 4.85 -2.94
N TRP A 136 11.66 5.50 -2.77
CA TRP A 136 10.40 5.09 -3.39
C TRP A 136 10.21 5.65 -4.81
N ILE A 137 11.24 6.27 -5.43
CA ILE A 137 11.24 6.64 -6.84
C ILE A 137 12.17 5.69 -7.57
N ALA A 138 11.63 4.94 -8.53
CA ALA A 138 12.35 3.99 -9.35
C ALA A 138 13.41 4.66 -10.24
N ASP A 139 14.46 3.92 -10.58
CA ASP A 139 15.55 4.38 -11.45
C ASP A 139 15.21 4.22 -12.93
N GLN A 140 14.22 3.40 -13.27
CA GLN A 140 13.80 3.12 -14.64
C GLN A 140 12.29 2.91 -14.71
N ASP A 141 11.74 3.01 -15.92
CA ASP A 141 10.36 2.63 -16.19
C ASP A 141 10.24 1.11 -16.29
N TYR A 142 9.81 0.48 -15.22
CA TYR A 142 9.63 -0.96 -15.17
C TYR A 142 8.47 -1.44 -16.04
N LEU A 143 7.45 -0.62 -16.27
CA LEU A 143 6.31 -1.00 -17.12
C LEU A 143 6.67 -1.03 -18.61
N GLU A 144 7.75 -0.33 -19.00
CA GLU A 144 8.36 -0.41 -20.34
C GLU A 144 9.48 -1.47 -20.42
N ASN A 145 9.86 -2.10 -19.30
CA ASN A 145 10.89 -3.14 -19.27
C ASN A 145 10.29 -4.51 -19.65
N PRO A 146 10.67 -5.11 -20.82
CA PRO A 146 10.09 -6.37 -21.27
C PRO A 146 10.29 -7.55 -20.30
N LYS A 147 11.42 -7.60 -19.57
CA LYS A 147 11.67 -8.64 -18.57
C LYS A 147 10.69 -8.51 -17.41
N TRP A 148 10.46 -7.27 -16.94
CA TRP A 148 9.54 -7.00 -15.84
C TRP A 148 8.10 -7.37 -16.24
N VAL A 149 7.67 -6.94 -17.41
CA VAL A 149 6.33 -7.26 -17.95
C VAL A 149 6.15 -8.76 -18.12
N ALA A 150 7.19 -9.48 -18.58
CA ALA A 150 7.17 -10.95 -18.68
C ALA A 150 7.21 -11.66 -17.32
N GLY A 151 7.75 -11.01 -16.29
CA GLY A 151 7.77 -11.52 -14.92
C GLY A 151 6.41 -11.42 -14.22
N PHE A 152 5.62 -10.41 -14.54
CA PHE A 152 4.36 -10.11 -13.85
C PHE A 152 3.37 -11.29 -13.84
N PRO A 153 3.08 -12.00 -14.95
CA PRO A 153 2.16 -13.14 -14.95
C PRO A 153 2.56 -14.29 -14.02
N ARG A 154 3.84 -14.37 -13.64
CA ARG A 154 4.34 -15.45 -12.76
C ARG A 154 3.69 -15.41 -11.37
N LEU A 155 3.22 -14.21 -10.92
CA LEU A 155 2.51 -14.05 -9.65
C LEU A 155 1.26 -14.93 -9.57
N ALA A 156 0.58 -15.16 -10.70
CA ALA A 156 -0.63 -15.99 -10.75
C ALA A 156 -0.37 -17.45 -10.32
N ARG A 157 0.82 -18.00 -10.61
CA ARG A 157 1.22 -19.37 -10.23
C ARG A 157 1.18 -19.58 -8.72
N TYR A 158 1.46 -18.52 -7.95
CA TYR A 158 1.50 -18.55 -6.49
C TYR A 158 0.19 -18.03 -5.87
N GLY A 159 -0.72 -17.51 -6.68
CA GLY A 159 -1.91 -16.81 -6.19
C GLY A 159 -1.56 -15.49 -5.46
N PHE A 160 -0.42 -14.88 -5.80
CA PHE A 160 -0.02 -13.59 -5.24
C PHE A 160 -0.67 -12.43 -5.99
N GLY A 161 -1.04 -11.38 -5.25
CA GLY A 161 -1.37 -10.09 -5.80
C GLY A 161 -0.14 -9.22 -6.02
N PHE A 162 -0.35 -8.04 -6.59
CA PHE A 162 0.69 -7.03 -6.79
C PHE A 162 0.32 -5.72 -6.12
N GLU A 163 1.25 -5.17 -5.33
CA GLU A 163 1.13 -3.85 -4.71
C GLU A 163 1.65 -2.80 -5.68
N PHE A 164 0.74 -1.97 -6.19
CA PHE A 164 1.06 -0.99 -7.21
C PHE A 164 1.16 0.41 -6.61
N MET A 165 2.38 0.85 -6.37
CA MET A 165 2.70 2.22 -6.00
C MET A 165 3.23 2.94 -7.23
N ALA A 166 2.50 3.88 -7.78
CA ALA A 166 2.90 4.65 -8.94
C ALA A 166 2.12 5.95 -9.10
N PHE A 167 2.65 6.82 -9.94
CA PHE A 167 2.02 8.08 -10.32
C PHE A 167 1.09 7.92 -11.52
N SER A 168 0.34 8.98 -11.83
CA SER A 168 -0.67 8.97 -12.90
C SER A 168 -0.13 8.57 -14.28
N ASN A 169 1.13 8.87 -14.59
CA ASN A 169 1.77 8.53 -15.86
C ASN A 169 1.87 7.02 -16.12
N HIS A 170 1.81 6.16 -15.08
CA HIS A 170 1.89 4.70 -15.21
C HIS A 170 0.54 3.99 -15.13
N MET A 171 -0.53 4.70 -14.78
CA MET A 171 -1.81 4.07 -14.48
C MET A 171 -2.44 3.39 -15.71
N HIS A 172 -2.35 3.99 -16.89
CA HIS A 172 -2.85 3.37 -18.11
C HIS A 172 -2.08 2.11 -18.52
N ALA A 173 -0.74 2.12 -18.36
CA ALA A 173 0.07 0.94 -18.63
C ALA A 173 -0.28 -0.21 -17.67
N MET A 174 -0.45 0.11 -16.37
CA MET A 174 -0.87 -0.88 -15.38
C MET A 174 -2.30 -1.35 -15.61
N ALA A 175 -3.23 -0.48 -16.02
CA ALA A 175 -4.61 -0.88 -16.36
C ALA A 175 -4.63 -1.92 -17.49
N LYS A 176 -3.82 -1.71 -18.53
CA LYS A 176 -3.66 -2.67 -19.63
C LYS A 176 -3.07 -4.01 -19.10
N LEU A 177 -2.06 -3.95 -18.25
CA LEU A 177 -1.45 -5.15 -17.66
C LEU A 177 -2.45 -5.90 -16.76
N ALA A 178 -3.28 -5.17 -16.00
CA ALA A 178 -4.34 -5.74 -15.16
C ALA A 178 -5.38 -6.50 -16.00
N GLN A 179 -5.82 -5.92 -17.11
CA GLN A 179 -6.77 -6.55 -18.04
C GLN A 179 -6.19 -7.81 -18.69
N GLN A 180 -4.89 -7.83 -18.97
CA GLN A 180 -4.18 -9.00 -19.53
C GLN A 180 -3.97 -10.11 -18.48
N ASN A 181 -4.05 -9.78 -17.19
CA ASN A 181 -3.80 -10.70 -16.08
C ASN A 181 -4.94 -10.69 -15.05
N PRO A 182 -6.19 -11.03 -15.44
CA PRO A 182 -7.37 -10.88 -14.58
C PRO A 182 -7.34 -11.76 -13.32
N GLY A 183 -6.50 -12.79 -13.28
CA GLY A 183 -6.29 -13.67 -12.12
C GLY A 183 -5.35 -13.10 -11.05
N ILE A 184 -4.69 -11.96 -11.29
CA ILE A 184 -3.76 -11.34 -10.35
C ILE A 184 -4.45 -10.13 -9.70
N PRO A 185 -4.76 -10.16 -8.39
CA PRO A 185 -5.24 -8.97 -7.69
C PRO A 185 -4.19 -7.86 -7.70
N ILE A 186 -4.59 -6.64 -8.02
CA ILE A 186 -3.71 -5.47 -7.99
C ILE A 186 -4.23 -4.49 -6.95
N PHE A 187 -3.36 -4.13 -6.02
CA PHE A 187 -3.64 -3.21 -4.93
C PHE A 187 -3.00 -1.86 -5.23
N ILE A 188 -3.79 -0.86 -5.64
CA ILE A 188 -3.28 0.50 -5.81
C ILE A 188 -2.96 1.06 -4.43
N GLU A 189 -1.74 1.52 -4.23
CA GLU A 189 -1.30 2.16 -3.00
C GLU A 189 -1.61 3.66 -3.00
N HIS A 190 -1.91 4.20 -1.83
CA HIS A 190 -1.98 5.63 -1.53
C HIS A 190 -2.92 6.42 -2.46
N ALA A 191 -4.09 5.82 -2.78
CA ALA A 191 -5.05 6.41 -3.70
C ALA A 191 -4.41 6.83 -5.04
N GLY A 192 -3.40 6.08 -5.52
CA GLY A 192 -2.68 6.38 -6.75
C GLY A 192 -1.79 7.63 -6.65
N MET A 193 -1.34 7.99 -5.46
CA MET A 193 -0.36 9.05 -5.21
C MET A 193 -0.64 10.36 -5.97
N PRO A 194 -1.73 11.09 -5.66
CA PRO A 194 -2.02 12.38 -6.30
C PRO A 194 -1.00 13.43 -5.85
N PHE A 195 0.03 13.69 -6.64
CA PHE A 195 1.12 14.61 -6.29
C PHE A 195 1.08 15.95 -7.04
N ASP A 196 0.36 16.02 -8.16
CA ASP A 196 0.13 17.25 -8.91
C ASP A 196 -1.29 17.76 -8.61
N HIS A 197 -1.36 18.83 -7.84
CA HIS A 197 -2.62 19.40 -7.36
C HIS A 197 -3.16 20.52 -8.27
N THR A 198 -2.56 20.74 -9.45
CA THR A 198 -3.11 21.61 -10.48
C THR A 198 -4.39 20.99 -11.05
N PRO A 199 -5.29 21.78 -11.65
CA PRO A 199 -6.48 21.23 -12.32
C PRO A 199 -6.13 20.13 -13.33
N GLU A 200 -5.05 20.30 -14.09
CA GLU A 200 -4.55 19.37 -15.10
C GLU A 200 -4.01 18.09 -14.46
N GLY A 201 -3.23 18.22 -13.37
CA GLY A 201 -2.70 17.08 -12.62
C GLY A 201 -3.79 16.25 -11.97
N ILE A 202 -4.80 16.90 -11.41
CA ILE A 202 -5.97 16.23 -10.83
C ILE A 202 -6.78 15.51 -11.92
N ALA A 203 -6.96 16.12 -13.10
CA ALA A 203 -7.65 15.50 -14.22
C ALA A 203 -6.90 14.27 -14.72
N ALA A 204 -5.57 14.35 -14.87
CA ALA A 204 -4.72 13.21 -15.25
C ALA A 204 -4.76 12.08 -14.23
N TRP A 205 -4.72 12.41 -12.93
CA TRP A 205 -4.88 11.42 -11.86
C TRP A 205 -6.24 10.72 -11.91
N ARG A 206 -7.35 11.49 -12.03
CA ARG A 206 -8.70 10.89 -12.15
C ARG A 206 -8.85 10.02 -13.39
N ASP A 207 -8.27 10.41 -14.49
CA ASP A 207 -8.31 9.65 -15.74
C ASP A 207 -7.58 8.31 -15.59
N GLY A 208 -6.36 8.32 -15.03
CA GLY A 208 -5.62 7.11 -14.74
C GLY A 208 -6.32 6.19 -13.73
N MET A 209 -6.89 6.76 -12.65
CA MET A 209 -7.67 5.99 -11.66
C MET A 209 -8.92 5.36 -12.28
N ARG A 210 -9.60 6.05 -13.22
CA ARG A 210 -10.73 5.49 -13.97
C ARG A 210 -10.30 4.31 -14.82
N ALA A 211 -9.21 4.44 -15.58
CA ALA A 211 -8.68 3.35 -16.39
C ALA A 211 -8.36 2.11 -15.53
N LEU A 212 -7.76 2.29 -14.36
CA LEU A 212 -7.50 1.21 -13.41
C LEU A 212 -8.79 0.60 -12.85
N ALA A 213 -9.80 1.42 -12.58
CA ALA A 213 -11.08 0.97 -12.04
C ALA A 213 -11.91 0.11 -13.02
N GLU A 214 -11.66 0.23 -14.33
CA GLU A 214 -12.27 -0.63 -15.35
C GLU A 214 -11.83 -2.09 -15.24
N ALA A 215 -10.65 -2.37 -14.67
CA ALA A 215 -10.18 -3.72 -14.45
C ALA A 215 -10.76 -4.27 -13.13
N PRO A 216 -11.55 -5.37 -13.13
CA PRO A 216 -12.25 -5.87 -11.94
C PRO A 216 -11.31 -6.45 -10.87
N ASN A 217 -10.10 -6.83 -11.23
CA ASN A 217 -9.06 -7.32 -10.34
C ASN A 217 -8.24 -6.21 -9.67
N VAL A 218 -8.59 -4.94 -9.89
CA VAL A 218 -7.90 -3.80 -9.28
C VAL A 218 -8.72 -3.24 -8.11
N VAL A 219 -8.08 -3.05 -6.97
CA VAL A 219 -8.64 -2.47 -5.75
C VAL A 219 -7.76 -1.31 -5.27
N CYS A 220 -8.34 -0.36 -4.55
CA CYS A 220 -7.67 0.85 -4.12
C CYS A 220 -7.48 0.90 -2.61
N LYS A 221 -6.23 1.07 -2.16
CA LYS A 221 -5.91 1.44 -0.78
C LYS A 221 -5.85 2.96 -0.66
N ILE A 222 -6.70 3.51 0.16
CA ILE A 222 -6.77 4.94 0.47
C ILE A 222 -5.93 5.17 1.72
N SER A 223 -4.70 5.62 1.53
CA SER A 223 -3.69 5.80 2.58
C SER A 223 -2.61 6.77 2.10
N GLY A 224 -1.61 7.06 2.91
CA GLY A 224 -0.36 7.69 2.48
C GLY A 224 -0.52 9.08 1.84
N LEU A 225 -1.65 9.75 2.05
CA LEU A 225 -1.93 11.07 1.45
C LEU A 225 -0.98 12.15 1.99
N GLY A 226 -0.36 11.92 3.16
CA GLY A 226 0.70 12.76 3.69
C GLY A 226 1.95 12.82 2.81
N ASN A 227 2.25 11.77 2.05
CA ASN A 227 3.39 11.73 1.14
C ASN A 227 3.29 12.75 0.01
N THR A 228 2.08 13.08 -0.41
CA THR A 228 1.82 14.01 -1.52
C THR A 228 1.22 15.34 -1.05
N ILE A 229 0.63 15.36 0.15
CA ILE A 229 0.06 16.55 0.79
C ILE A 229 0.61 16.66 2.23
N PRO A 230 1.89 17.05 2.45
CA PRO A 230 2.56 16.97 3.76
C PRO A 230 1.87 17.74 4.89
N LYS A 231 1.10 18.79 4.57
CA LYS A 231 0.32 19.58 5.52
C LYS A 231 -1.19 19.36 5.32
N TRP A 232 -1.57 18.11 5.10
CA TRP A 232 -2.95 17.79 4.81
C TRP A 232 -3.91 18.16 5.96
N THR A 233 -5.13 18.45 5.57
CA THR A 233 -6.30 18.57 6.44
C THR A 233 -7.39 17.65 5.90
N GLU A 234 -8.41 17.34 6.71
CA GLU A 234 -9.56 16.59 6.21
C GLU A 234 -10.13 17.19 4.92
N ALA A 235 -10.27 18.53 4.89
CA ALA A 235 -10.80 19.22 3.72
C ALA A 235 -9.95 19.03 2.45
N SER A 236 -8.60 19.04 2.59
CA SER A 236 -7.69 18.87 1.46
C SER A 236 -7.65 17.45 0.89
N ILE A 237 -7.81 16.43 1.75
CA ILE A 237 -7.80 15.02 1.32
C ILE A 237 -9.17 14.49 0.93
N ARG A 238 -10.26 15.13 1.41
CA ARG A 238 -11.64 14.66 1.19
C ARG A 238 -11.96 14.37 -0.27
N ARG A 239 -11.51 15.24 -1.16
CA ARG A 239 -11.71 15.06 -2.59
C ARG A 239 -11.12 13.75 -3.10
N TYR A 240 -9.83 13.48 -2.80
CA TYR A 240 -9.13 12.28 -3.28
C TYR A 240 -9.74 11.00 -2.70
N VAL A 241 -10.18 11.06 -1.44
CA VAL A 241 -10.88 9.94 -0.79
C VAL A 241 -12.20 9.64 -1.48
N LEU A 242 -13.04 10.66 -1.70
CA LEU A 242 -14.36 10.48 -2.30
C LEU A 242 -14.28 10.13 -3.79
N ASP A 243 -13.35 10.76 -4.54
CA ASP A 243 -13.12 10.44 -5.95
C ASP A 243 -12.65 8.99 -6.14
N ALA A 244 -11.77 8.48 -5.27
CA ALA A 244 -11.35 7.09 -5.31
C ALA A 244 -12.54 6.13 -5.04
N ILE A 245 -13.35 6.42 -4.04
CA ILE A 245 -14.55 5.61 -3.73
C ILE A 245 -15.58 5.69 -4.86
N GLU A 246 -15.78 6.87 -5.48
CA GLU A 246 -16.67 7.03 -6.63
C GLU A 246 -16.24 6.17 -7.82
N LEU A 247 -14.93 6.17 -8.14
CA LEU A 247 -14.39 5.47 -9.30
C LEU A 247 -14.35 3.95 -9.12
N PHE A 248 -13.91 3.46 -7.96
CA PHE A 248 -13.74 2.02 -7.70
C PHE A 248 -14.97 1.37 -7.08
N GLY A 249 -15.88 2.16 -6.54
CA GLY A 249 -16.98 1.69 -5.70
C GLY A 249 -16.51 1.26 -4.31
N VAL A 250 -17.45 1.27 -3.34
CA VAL A 250 -17.18 0.91 -1.93
C VAL A 250 -16.56 -0.49 -1.79
N ASP A 251 -16.94 -1.42 -2.66
CA ASP A 251 -16.49 -2.83 -2.58
C ASP A 251 -15.03 -3.05 -2.96
N ARG A 252 -14.39 -2.07 -3.60
CA ARG A 252 -13.00 -2.13 -4.05
C ARG A 252 -12.12 -1.05 -3.48
N CYS A 253 -12.55 -0.39 -2.39
CA CYS A 253 -11.73 0.56 -1.64
C CYS A 253 -11.48 0.07 -0.22
N MET A 254 -10.33 0.38 0.35
CA MET A 254 -10.00 0.11 1.74
C MET A 254 -9.10 1.21 2.31
N PHE A 255 -9.37 1.61 3.55
CA PHE A 255 -8.54 2.57 4.27
C PHE A 255 -7.35 1.91 4.91
N ALA A 256 -6.21 2.61 4.94
CA ALA A 256 -5.00 2.16 5.61
C ALA A 256 -4.22 3.33 6.22
N SER A 257 -3.38 3.04 7.22
CA SER A 257 -2.67 4.07 7.96
C SER A 257 -1.38 4.54 7.29
N ASN A 258 -0.68 3.67 6.58
CA ASN A 258 0.68 3.87 6.10
C ASN A 258 1.70 4.19 7.21
N PHE A 259 1.47 3.69 8.44
CA PHE A 259 2.37 3.94 9.57
C PHE A 259 3.55 2.95 9.58
N PRO A 260 4.74 3.45 9.94
CA PRO A 260 5.08 4.79 10.43
C PRO A 260 5.45 5.81 9.34
N THR A 261 5.31 5.48 8.05
CA THR A 261 5.72 6.39 6.95
C THR A 261 4.96 7.73 7.00
N ASP A 262 3.68 7.71 7.40
CA ASP A 262 2.88 8.93 7.55
C ASP A 262 3.12 9.68 8.88
N LYS A 263 3.88 9.12 9.82
CA LYS A 263 4.14 9.73 11.14
C LYS A 263 4.79 11.12 11.08
N PRO A 264 5.65 11.46 10.10
CA PRO A 264 6.16 12.82 9.95
C PRO A 264 5.09 13.86 9.57
N PHE A 265 3.96 13.42 9.03
CA PHE A 265 2.91 14.28 8.49
C PHE A 265 1.68 14.35 9.39
N SER A 266 1.47 13.33 10.24
CA SER A 266 0.26 13.21 11.04
C SER A 266 0.39 12.18 12.17
N THR A 267 -0.59 12.16 13.07
CA THR A 267 -0.79 11.04 14.00
C THR A 267 -1.71 9.99 13.38
N MET A 268 -1.57 8.73 13.80
CA MET A 268 -2.49 7.67 13.36
C MET A 268 -3.94 7.99 13.72
N ARG A 269 -4.15 8.62 14.89
CA ARG A 269 -5.47 9.12 15.33
C ARG A 269 -6.07 10.08 14.30
N ALA A 270 -5.32 11.10 13.87
CA ALA A 270 -5.84 12.08 12.91
C ALA A 270 -6.17 11.42 11.55
N VAL A 271 -5.40 10.42 11.11
CA VAL A 271 -5.67 9.67 9.88
C VAL A 271 -7.03 8.95 9.98
N TRP A 272 -7.24 8.13 11.03
CA TRP A 272 -8.48 7.38 11.19
C TRP A 272 -9.69 8.28 11.44
N GLU A 273 -9.53 9.32 12.26
CA GLU A 273 -10.60 10.31 12.53
C GLU A 273 -11.02 11.05 11.24
N ALA A 274 -10.07 11.41 10.37
CA ALA A 274 -10.40 12.00 9.07
C ALA A 274 -11.22 11.04 8.20
N PHE A 275 -10.85 9.75 8.10
CA PHE A 275 -11.62 8.77 7.34
C PHE A 275 -13.02 8.54 7.95
N PHE A 276 -13.14 8.48 9.27
CA PHE A 276 -14.44 8.41 9.93
C PHE A 276 -15.33 9.63 9.64
N SER A 277 -14.75 10.81 9.67
CA SER A 277 -15.46 12.05 9.39
C SER A 277 -15.90 12.13 7.92
N ILE A 278 -15.00 11.80 6.98
CA ILE A 278 -15.30 11.83 5.55
C ILE A 278 -16.43 10.87 5.20
N THR A 279 -16.48 9.72 5.86
CA THR A 279 -17.49 8.66 5.60
C THR A 279 -18.69 8.68 6.55
N LYS A 280 -18.87 9.77 7.32
CA LYS A 280 -19.96 9.88 8.31
C LYS A 280 -21.35 9.67 7.72
N GLY A 281 -21.56 10.04 6.45
CA GLY A 281 -22.82 9.87 5.73
C GLY A 281 -23.02 8.49 5.09
N PHE A 282 -22.02 7.61 5.15
CA PHE A 282 -22.10 6.26 4.60
C PHE A 282 -22.85 5.33 5.57
N SER A 283 -23.50 4.30 5.05
CA SER A 283 -24.14 3.26 5.87
C SER A 283 -23.09 2.50 6.69
N GLU A 284 -23.53 1.85 7.78
CA GLU A 284 -22.65 0.98 8.60
C GLU A 284 -22.00 -0.12 7.76
N SER A 285 -22.75 -0.72 6.83
CA SER A 285 -22.23 -1.76 5.93
C SER A 285 -21.14 -1.22 4.99
N GLU A 286 -21.31 -0.04 4.41
CA GLU A 286 -20.29 0.59 3.55
C GLU A 286 -19.04 0.93 4.36
N ARG A 287 -19.21 1.43 5.55
CA ARG A 287 -18.09 1.71 6.46
C ARG A 287 -17.35 0.44 6.86
N ASP A 288 -18.08 -0.63 7.22
CA ASP A 288 -17.43 -1.91 7.53
C ASP A 288 -16.62 -2.44 6.34
N LYS A 289 -17.10 -2.30 5.11
CA LYS A 289 -16.35 -2.63 3.90
C LYS A 289 -15.04 -1.82 3.80
N LEU A 290 -15.13 -0.50 3.91
CA LEU A 290 -13.99 0.40 3.76
C LEU A 290 -12.94 0.22 4.87
N PHE A 291 -13.36 -0.06 6.11
CA PHE A 291 -12.46 -0.16 7.26
C PHE A 291 -11.96 -1.57 7.55
N ALA A 292 -12.64 -2.63 7.08
CA ALA A 292 -12.25 -3.99 7.41
C ALA A 292 -12.59 -5.03 6.33
N ALA A 293 -13.86 -5.17 5.94
CA ALA A 293 -14.32 -6.33 5.19
C ALA A 293 -13.64 -6.48 3.83
N ASN A 294 -13.34 -5.38 3.13
CA ASN A 294 -12.62 -5.43 1.85
C ASN A 294 -11.18 -5.91 2.01
N ALA A 295 -10.46 -5.45 3.04
CA ALA A 295 -9.13 -5.94 3.33
C ALA A 295 -9.14 -7.44 3.65
N ILE A 296 -10.09 -7.89 4.48
CA ILE A 296 -10.29 -9.32 4.81
C ILE A 296 -10.50 -10.13 3.53
N ARG A 297 -11.41 -9.68 2.66
CA ARG A 297 -11.77 -10.38 1.42
C ARG A 297 -10.60 -10.41 0.43
N HIS A 298 -10.04 -9.26 0.10
CA HIS A 298 -9.06 -9.15 -0.99
C HIS A 298 -7.70 -9.74 -0.62
N TYR A 299 -7.28 -9.64 0.65
CA TYR A 299 -6.08 -10.30 1.14
C TYR A 299 -6.32 -11.71 1.69
N ARG A 300 -7.57 -12.20 1.71
CA ARG A 300 -7.93 -13.56 2.17
C ARG A 300 -7.42 -13.82 3.59
N LEU A 301 -7.75 -12.92 4.55
CA LEU A 301 -7.12 -12.89 5.87
C LEU A 301 -7.63 -13.96 6.85
N GLY A 302 -8.75 -14.59 6.59
CA GLY A 302 -9.32 -15.62 7.50
C GLY A 302 -9.78 -15.04 8.84
N LEU A 303 -10.33 -13.82 8.86
CA LEU A 303 -10.90 -13.12 10.02
C LEU A 303 -12.43 -13.17 10.00
#